data_542f07b651bc2807e8870576aae20b3f
#
_entry.id   542f07b651bc2807e8870576aae20b3f
#
_cell.length_a   1.000
_cell.length_b   1.000
_cell.length_c   1.000
_cell.angle_alpha   90.00
_cell.angle_beta   90.00
_cell.angle_gamma   90.00
#
_symmetry.space_group_name_H-M   'P 1'
#
loop_
_entity.id
_entity.type
_entity.pdbx_description
1 polymer ?
#
loop_
_entity_poly.entity_id
_entity_poly.type
_entity_poly.pdbx_seq_one_letter_code
_entity_poly.pdbx_strand_id
1 'polypeptide(L)'
;MRQRLWRLPSGKGRFMARHGFIRTKEEIKFLILYAAGYLPFPVDWDALVDLCTWCDEGFGFFELKEAFDELLASGHMAEPTPGRYAVTEKGRETASLFERNLPYSVREAAEQSALRVVQQLRRDAAISTHIETLSDQDLVVTMTMEDVFSLQMHVVNQRQAELLARNFRAGAEHIYQVVLGAMTEDYSER
;
A
#
# COMPACT_ATOMS: atom_id res chain seq x y z
N MET A 1 13.30 6.37 -21.52
CA MET A 1 11.87 6.65 -21.34
C MET A 1 11.07 5.43 -21.73
N ARG A 2 10.60 4.63 -20.77
CA ARG A 2 9.67 3.51 -21.00
C ARG A 2 8.46 3.76 -20.12
N GLN A 3 7.34 4.10 -20.74
CA GLN A 3 6.03 4.22 -20.11
C GLN A 3 5.65 2.85 -19.55
N ARG A 4 5.47 2.78 -18.22
CA ARG A 4 4.85 1.62 -17.57
C ARG A 4 3.33 1.70 -17.84
N LEU A 5 2.87 0.87 -18.72
CA LEU A 5 1.45 0.58 -18.90
C LEU A 5 0.95 -0.10 -17.61
N TRP A 6 0.08 0.58 -16.90
CA TRP A 6 -0.68 0.02 -15.79
C TRP A 6 -1.58 -1.09 -16.34
N ARG A 7 -1.25 -2.34 -16.04
CA ARG A 7 -2.20 -3.44 -16.24
C ARG A 7 -3.09 -3.49 -15.00
N LEU A 8 -4.35 -3.14 -15.20
CA LEU A 8 -5.43 -3.40 -14.25
C LEU A 8 -5.52 -4.93 -14.03
N PRO A 9 -5.68 -5.40 -12.78
CA PRO A 9 -5.92 -6.82 -12.52
C PRO A 9 -7.28 -7.21 -13.11
N SER A 10 -7.29 -8.16 -14.04
CA SER A 10 -8.49 -8.75 -14.61
C SER A 10 -9.13 -9.74 -13.63
N GLY A 11 -9.79 -9.21 -12.60
CA GLY A 11 -10.70 -9.97 -11.76
C GLY A 11 -12.12 -9.79 -12.27
N LYS A 12 -12.70 -10.81 -12.93
CA LYS A 12 -14.12 -10.86 -13.26
C LYS A 12 -14.95 -11.07 -12.00
N GLY A 13 -15.00 -10.07 -11.14
CA GLY A 13 -16.07 -9.89 -10.16
C GLY A 13 -17.11 -8.98 -10.81
N ARG A 14 -18.37 -9.38 -10.75
CA ARG A 14 -19.53 -8.61 -11.23
C ARG A 14 -19.63 -7.35 -10.38
N PHE A 15 -18.88 -6.31 -10.74
CA PHE A 15 -19.03 -4.98 -10.15
C PHE A 15 -20.41 -4.47 -10.57
N MET A 16 -21.34 -4.42 -9.62
CA MET A 16 -22.45 -3.47 -9.73
C MET A 16 -21.79 -2.10 -9.91
N ALA A 17 -22.14 -1.38 -10.97
CA ALA A 17 -21.71 -0.02 -11.18
C ALA A 17 -22.08 0.79 -9.93
N ARG A 18 -21.11 1.07 -9.06
CA ARG A 18 -21.29 1.98 -7.94
C ARG A 18 -21.44 3.36 -8.57
N HIS A 19 -22.64 3.90 -8.50
CA HIS A 19 -22.87 5.29 -8.84
C HIS A 19 -22.05 6.10 -7.83
N GLY A 20 -21.02 6.80 -8.30
CA GLY A 20 -20.20 7.66 -7.48
C GLY A 20 -21.06 8.73 -6.79
N PHE A 21 -20.96 8.81 -5.47
CA PHE A 21 -21.69 9.79 -4.64
C PHE A 21 -20.86 11.06 -4.44
N ILE A 22 -19.54 10.94 -4.51
CA ILE A 22 -18.59 12.03 -4.28
C ILE A 22 -18.36 12.75 -5.62
N ARG A 23 -18.71 14.04 -5.70
CA ARG A 23 -18.67 14.82 -6.94
C ARG A 23 -18.07 16.21 -6.80
N THR A 24 -18.07 16.76 -5.60
CA THR A 24 -17.53 18.09 -5.35
C THR A 24 -16.16 18.00 -4.70
N LYS A 25 -15.32 19.02 -4.88
CA LYS A 25 -14.00 19.08 -4.26
C LYS A 25 -14.10 19.05 -2.73
N GLU A 26 -15.12 19.67 -2.16
CA GLU A 26 -15.38 19.66 -0.73
C GLU A 26 -15.67 18.23 -0.22
N GLU A 27 -16.50 17.48 -0.95
CA GLU A 27 -16.80 16.09 -0.60
C GLU A 27 -15.54 15.20 -0.71
N ILE A 28 -14.68 15.45 -1.71
CA ILE A 28 -13.39 14.75 -1.84
C ILE A 28 -12.49 15.06 -0.63
N LYS A 29 -12.41 16.32 -0.20
CA LYS A 29 -11.65 16.70 1.01
C LYS A 29 -12.18 15.99 2.25
N PHE A 30 -13.49 15.94 2.44
CA PHE A 30 -14.09 15.23 3.57
C PHE A 30 -13.81 13.74 3.51
N LEU A 31 -13.87 13.13 2.33
CA LEU A 31 -13.50 11.73 2.14
C LEU A 31 -12.03 11.47 2.51
N ILE A 32 -11.10 12.29 2.03
CA ILE A 32 -9.68 12.16 2.35
C ILE A 32 -9.47 12.22 3.86
N LEU A 33 -10.01 13.25 4.53
CA LEU A 33 -9.85 13.43 5.97
C LEU A 33 -10.49 12.30 6.78
N TYR A 34 -11.68 11.86 6.38
CA TYR A 34 -12.41 10.79 7.04
C TYR A 34 -11.68 9.46 6.89
N ALA A 35 -11.35 9.05 5.67
CA ALA A 35 -10.70 7.77 5.40
C ALA A 35 -9.27 7.72 5.99
N ALA A 36 -8.47 8.77 5.79
CA ALA A 36 -7.12 8.85 6.34
C ALA A 36 -7.09 8.99 7.87
N GLY A 37 -8.18 9.45 8.48
CA GLY A 37 -8.34 9.50 9.93
C GLY A 37 -8.29 8.13 10.62
N TYR A 38 -8.61 7.05 9.90
CA TYR A 38 -8.51 5.66 10.39
C TYR A 38 -7.09 5.07 10.32
N LEU A 39 -6.16 5.75 9.64
CA LEU A 39 -4.79 5.25 9.52
C LEU A 39 -4.00 5.53 10.80
N PRO A 40 -3.35 4.52 11.42
CA PRO A 40 -2.64 4.67 12.69
C PRO A 40 -1.24 5.30 12.52
N PHE A 41 -0.76 5.48 11.29
CA PHE A 41 0.57 6.01 10.97
C PHE A 41 0.55 6.79 9.64
N PRO A 42 1.54 7.67 9.41
CA PRO A 42 1.67 8.40 8.14
C PRO A 42 1.90 7.45 6.95
N VAL A 43 1.23 7.70 5.84
CA VAL A 43 1.30 6.90 4.61
C VAL A 43 1.79 7.73 3.43
N ASP A 44 2.26 7.07 2.37
CA ASP A 44 2.61 7.75 1.13
C ASP A 44 1.39 8.11 0.28
N TRP A 45 1.65 8.84 -0.79
CA TRP A 45 0.61 9.29 -1.70
C TRP A 45 -0.13 8.13 -2.38
N ASP A 46 0.59 7.07 -2.78
CA ASP A 46 -0.01 5.92 -3.46
C ASP A 46 -1.01 5.19 -2.55
N ALA A 47 -0.68 5.04 -1.27
CA ALA A 47 -1.60 4.48 -0.29
C ALA A 47 -2.85 5.36 -0.05
N LEU A 48 -2.71 6.70 -0.09
CA LEU A 48 -3.85 7.62 -0.01
C LEU A 48 -4.74 7.53 -1.25
N VAL A 49 -4.15 7.43 -2.44
CA VAL A 49 -4.91 7.23 -3.69
C VAL A 49 -5.70 5.93 -3.61
N ASP A 50 -5.04 4.83 -3.24
CA ASP A 50 -5.68 3.52 -3.12
C ASP A 50 -6.79 3.54 -2.05
N LEU A 51 -6.56 4.19 -0.92
CA LEU A 51 -7.54 4.38 0.15
C LEU A 51 -8.81 5.06 -0.36
N CYS A 52 -8.68 6.19 -1.06
CA CYS A 52 -9.82 7.02 -1.46
C CYS A 52 -10.56 6.48 -2.69
N THR A 53 -9.82 5.98 -3.69
CA THR A 53 -10.43 5.43 -4.93
C THR A 53 -11.18 4.13 -4.69
N TRP A 54 -10.88 3.39 -3.65
CA TRP A 54 -11.68 2.24 -3.21
C TRP A 54 -13.06 2.64 -2.68
N CYS A 55 -13.18 3.85 -2.10
CA CYS A 55 -14.39 4.28 -1.44
C CYS A 55 -15.48 4.72 -2.41
N ASP A 56 -15.08 5.38 -3.50
CA ASP A 56 -15.99 5.94 -4.49
C ASP A 56 -15.28 6.15 -5.84
N GLU A 57 -16.02 5.96 -6.93
CA GLU A 57 -15.52 6.14 -8.31
C GLU A 57 -15.99 7.47 -8.95
N GLY A 58 -16.60 8.35 -8.18
CA GLY A 58 -17.20 9.60 -8.68
C GLY A 58 -16.23 10.72 -8.98
N PHE A 59 -14.92 10.55 -8.70
CA PHE A 59 -13.87 11.54 -8.94
C PHE A 59 -12.62 10.91 -9.55
N GLY A 60 -11.81 11.74 -10.22
CA GLY A 60 -10.56 11.30 -10.83
C GLY A 60 -9.32 11.61 -10.00
N PHE A 61 -8.18 11.10 -10.47
CA PHE A 61 -6.88 11.29 -9.83
C PHE A 61 -6.50 12.77 -9.67
N PHE A 62 -6.78 13.61 -10.66
CA PHE A 62 -6.42 15.03 -10.62
C PHE A 62 -7.26 15.80 -9.59
N GLU A 63 -8.55 15.50 -9.50
CA GLU A 63 -9.45 16.09 -8.51
C GLU A 63 -9.06 15.69 -7.09
N LEU A 64 -8.68 14.43 -6.89
CA LEU A 64 -8.15 13.94 -5.62
C LEU A 64 -6.86 14.67 -5.24
N LYS A 65 -5.93 14.81 -6.20
CA LYS A 65 -4.65 15.50 -5.96
C LYS A 65 -4.84 16.96 -5.61
N GLU A 66 -5.71 17.67 -6.32
CA GLU A 66 -6.00 19.07 -6.05
C GLU A 66 -6.62 19.26 -4.66
N ALA A 67 -7.60 18.42 -4.30
CA ALA A 67 -8.22 18.45 -2.97
C ALA A 67 -7.20 18.17 -1.86
N PHE A 68 -6.31 17.21 -2.08
CA PHE A 68 -5.24 16.88 -1.15
C PHE A 68 -4.23 18.03 -0.97
N ASP A 69 -3.78 18.67 -2.05
CA ASP A 69 -2.85 19.81 -1.98
C ASP A 69 -3.46 20.98 -1.20
N GLU A 70 -4.75 21.23 -1.35
CA GLU A 70 -5.46 22.24 -0.57
C GLU A 70 -5.56 21.86 0.93
N LEU A 71 -5.70 20.56 1.25
CA LEU A 71 -5.69 20.10 2.65
C LEU A 71 -4.30 20.25 3.30
N LEU A 72 -3.23 20.04 2.55
CA LEU A 72 -1.87 20.34 2.99
C LEU A 72 -1.69 21.85 3.22
N ALA A 73 -2.05 22.67 2.25
CA ALA A 73 -1.91 24.12 2.32
C ALA A 73 -2.70 24.74 3.48
N SER A 74 -3.87 24.18 3.79
CA SER A 74 -4.72 24.63 4.89
C SER A 74 -4.39 24.02 6.26
N GLY A 75 -3.42 23.11 6.33
CA GLY A 75 -2.96 22.47 7.56
C GLY A 75 -3.91 21.42 8.13
N HIS A 76 -4.86 20.91 7.34
CA HIS A 76 -5.71 19.76 7.74
C HIS A 76 -4.99 18.42 7.55
N MET A 77 -4.04 18.38 6.63
CA MET A 77 -3.06 17.31 6.48
C MET A 77 -1.65 17.87 6.71
N ALA A 78 -0.72 17.01 7.13
CA ALA A 78 0.68 17.35 7.30
C ALA A 78 1.57 16.28 6.67
N GLU A 79 2.80 16.65 6.38
CA GLU A 79 3.88 15.77 5.93
C GLU A 79 4.93 15.66 7.06
N PRO A 80 4.73 14.81 8.08
CA PRO A 80 5.66 14.68 9.21
C PRO A 80 7.03 14.15 8.81
N THR A 81 7.11 13.41 7.71
CA THR A 81 8.35 12.91 7.11
C THR A 81 8.22 13.04 5.59
N PRO A 82 9.29 13.35 4.85
CA PRO A 82 9.22 13.50 3.40
C PRO A 82 8.52 12.34 2.70
N GLY A 83 7.49 12.65 1.91
CA GLY A 83 6.66 11.67 1.20
C GLY A 83 5.69 10.88 2.07
N ARG A 84 5.53 11.21 3.35
CA ARG A 84 4.58 10.57 4.27
C ARG A 84 3.60 11.58 4.83
N TYR A 85 2.33 11.28 4.75
CA TYR A 85 1.22 12.19 5.04
C TYR A 85 0.32 11.64 6.15
N ALA A 86 -0.17 12.53 6.99
CA ALA A 86 -1.10 12.20 8.07
C ALA A 86 -2.13 13.32 8.26
N VAL A 87 -3.29 12.95 8.78
CA VAL A 87 -4.32 13.90 9.20
C VAL A 87 -3.88 14.59 10.48
N THR A 88 -3.97 15.92 10.51
CA THR A 88 -3.68 16.72 11.71
C THR A 88 -4.88 16.70 12.69
N GLU A 89 -4.69 17.24 13.91
CA GLU A 89 -5.82 17.40 14.84
C GLU A 89 -6.94 18.25 14.22
N LYS A 90 -6.59 19.38 13.60
CA LYS A 90 -7.53 20.21 12.85
C LYS A 90 -8.28 19.43 11.77
N GLY A 91 -7.57 18.52 11.06
CA GLY A 91 -8.18 17.66 10.05
C GLY A 91 -9.17 16.67 10.68
N ARG A 92 -8.85 16.07 11.83
CA ARG A 92 -9.74 15.17 12.56
C ARG A 92 -11.01 15.85 13.06
N GLU A 93 -10.87 17.04 13.64
CA GLU A 93 -12.02 17.85 14.06
C GLU A 93 -12.93 18.15 12.87
N THR A 94 -12.35 18.57 11.74
CA THR A 94 -13.11 18.84 10.51
C THR A 94 -13.81 17.57 10.00
N ALA A 95 -13.13 16.42 9.95
CA ALA A 95 -13.73 15.15 9.53
C ALA A 95 -14.94 14.79 10.42
N SER A 96 -14.82 14.96 11.73
CA SER A 96 -15.90 14.69 12.68
C SER A 96 -17.10 15.62 12.48
N LEU A 97 -16.87 16.90 12.24
CA LEU A 97 -17.94 17.89 12.03
C LEU A 97 -18.73 17.62 10.73
N PHE A 98 -18.05 17.16 9.69
CA PHE A 98 -18.62 16.95 8.36
C PHE A 98 -18.87 15.47 8.01
N GLU A 99 -18.72 14.55 8.95
CA GLU A 99 -18.96 13.11 8.74
C GLU A 99 -20.30 12.82 8.08
N ARG A 100 -21.36 13.53 8.50
CA ARG A 100 -22.73 13.33 7.96
C ARG A 100 -22.91 13.81 6.53
N ASN A 101 -21.98 14.58 5.99
CA ASN A 101 -22.00 15.02 4.60
C ASN A 101 -21.56 13.88 3.66
N LEU A 102 -20.89 12.86 4.19
CA LEU A 102 -20.55 11.65 3.43
C LEU A 102 -21.70 10.63 3.51
N PRO A 103 -22.14 10.07 2.39
CA PRO A 103 -23.10 8.98 2.37
C PRO A 103 -22.65 7.81 3.25
N TYR A 104 -23.62 7.12 3.88
CA TYR A 104 -23.30 5.97 4.74
C TYR A 104 -22.45 4.90 4.04
N SER A 105 -22.78 4.58 2.78
CA SER A 105 -22.04 3.60 1.98
C SER A 105 -20.60 3.99 1.72
N VAL A 106 -20.31 5.29 1.56
CA VAL A 106 -18.95 5.82 1.39
C VAL A 106 -18.18 5.72 2.70
N ARG A 107 -18.81 6.04 3.83
CA ARG A 107 -18.19 5.92 5.16
C ARG A 107 -17.83 4.47 5.48
N GLU A 108 -18.75 3.52 5.26
CA GLU A 108 -18.49 2.10 5.43
C GLU A 108 -17.35 1.62 4.52
N ALA A 109 -17.34 2.06 3.25
CA ALA A 109 -16.26 1.74 2.33
C ALA A 109 -14.92 2.32 2.79
N ALA A 110 -14.90 3.53 3.39
CA ALA A 110 -13.70 4.16 3.92
C ALA A 110 -13.08 3.37 5.08
N GLU A 111 -13.90 2.89 6.02
CA GLU A 111 -13.46 2.04 7.13
C GLU A 111 -12.84 0.72 6.62
N GLN A 112 -13.53 0.05 5.68
CA GLN A 112 -13.04 -1.19 5.08
C GLN A 112 -11.76 -0.97 4.29
N SER A 113 -11.68 0.11 3.51
CA SER A 113 -10.49 0.47 2.75
C SER A 113 -9.30 0.77 3.66
N ALA A 114 -9.51 1.49 4.77
CA ALA A 114 -8.46 1.77 5.73
C ALA A 114 -7.90 0.48 6.35
N LEU A 115 -8.75 -0.46 6.75
CA LEU A 115 -8.31 -1.78 7.24
C LEU A 115 -7.48 -2.52 6.20
N ARG A 116 -7.91 -2.54 4.94
CA ARG A 116 -7.20 -3.17 3.82
C ARG A 116 -5.82 -2.54 3.61
N VAL A 117 -5.74 -1.21 3.55
CA VAL A 117 -4.49 -0.47 3.37
C VAL A 117 -3.53 -0.72 4.54
N VAL A 118 -4.01 -0.68 5.78
CA VAL A 118 -3.19 -0.98 6.97
C VAL A 118 -2.64 -2.41 6.93
N GLN A 119 -3.46 -3.38 6.58
CA GLN A 119 -3.03 -4.77 6.45
C GLN A 119 -1.98 -4.95 5.35
N GLN A 120 -2.17 -4.28 4.21
CA GLN A 120 -1.20 -4.29 3.11
C GLN A 120 0.14 -3.68 3.54
N LEU A 121 0.12 -2.49 4.14
CA LEU A 121 1.33 -1.80 4.59
C LEU A 121 2.08 -2.58 5.67
N ARG A 122 1.36 -3.28 6.57
CA ARG A 122 1.98 -4.18 7.55
C ARG A 122 2.65 -5.37 6.87
N ARG A 123 1.99 -6.00 5.89
CA ARG A 123 2.60 -7.10 5.12
C ARG A 123 3.84 -6.65 4.38
N ASP A 124 3.78 -5.47 3.73
CA ASP A 124 4.92 -4.93 2.98
C ASP A 124 6.09 -4.57 3.92
N ALA A 125 5.80 -4.08 5.13
CA ALA A 125 6.81 -3.81 6.16
C ALA A 125 7.41 -5.09 6.74
N ALA A 126 6.63 -6.18 6.79
CA ALA A 126 7.08 -7.49 7.25
C ALA A 126 8.08 -8.16 6.30
N ILE A 127 8.08 -7.76 5.02
CA ILE A 127 8.93 -8.34 3.98
C ILE A 127 10.09 -7.39 3.71
N SER A 128 11.31 -7.81 4.06
CA SER A 128 12.51 -7.04 3.81
C SER A 128 13.55 -7.80 2.98
N THR A 129 14.35 -7.03 2.24
CA THR A 129 15.47 -7.58 1.47
C THR A 129 16.69 -6.69 1.62
N HIS A 130 17.83 -7.29 1.91
CA HIS A 130 19.12 -6.62 2.02
C HIS A 130 20.13 -7.25 1.08
N ILE A 131 20.90 -6.43 0.37
CA ILE A 131 21.99 -6.89 -0.52
C ILE A 131 23.27 -6.35 0.06
N GLU A 132 24.17 -7.25 0.39
CA GLU A 132 25.53 -6.94 0.87
C GLU A 132 26.54 -7.40 -0.17
N THR A 133 27.48 -6.54 -0.52
CA THR A 133 28.59 -6.87 -1.44
C THR A 133 29.81 -7.27 -0.60
N LEU A 134 30.20 -8.53 -0.66
CA LEU A 134 31.38 -9.05 0.01
C LEU A 134 32.63 -8.90 -0.85
N SER A 135 32.50 -9.06 -2.18
CA SER A 135 33.55 -8.84 -3.17
C SER A 135 32.94 -8.57 -4.56
N ASP A 136 33.79 -8.32 -5.57
CA ASP A 136 33.34 -8.05 -6.94
C ASP A 136 32.49 -9.17 -7.57
N GLN A 137 32.60 -10.40 -7.06
CA GLN A 137 31.91 -11.59 -7.57
C GLN A 137 31.16 -12.37 -6.47
N ASP A 138 30.96 -11.77 -5.31
CA ASP A 138 30.24 -12.38 -4.21
C ASP A 138 29.36 -11.35 -3.49
N LEU A 139 28.07 -11.46 -3.71
CA LEU A 139 27.04 -10.68 -3.05
C LEU A 139 26.14 -11.62 -2.25
N VAL A 140 25.73 -11.17 -1.09
CA VAL A 140 24.74 -11.88 -0.25
C VAL A 140 23.42 -11.16 -0.31
N VAL A 141 22.36 -11.87 -0.67
CA VAL A 141 20.98 -11.39 -0.60
C VAL A 141 20.32 -12.01 0.60
N THR A 142 20.00 -11.19 1.59
CA THR A 142 19.20 -11.59 2.76
C THR A 142 17.74 -11.18 2.52
N MET A 143 16.86 -12.14 2.61
CA MET A 143 15.41 -12.01 2.38
C MET A 143 14.70 -12.47 3.64
N THR A 144 13.90 -11.60 4.26
CA THR A 144 13.21 -11.91 5.51
C THR A 144 11.72 -11.59 5.43
N MET A 145 10.94 -12.39 6.12
CA MET A 145 9.52 -12.20 6.33
C MET A 145 9.27 -12.25 7.85
N GLU A 146 9.34 -11.07 8.50
CA GLU A 146 9.35 -10.91 9.96
C GLU A 146 10.25 -11.94 10.66
N ASP A 147 9.78 -12.49 11.78
CA ASP A 147 10.48 -13.54 12.54
C ASP A 147 10.16 -14.96 12.04
N VAL A 148 9.39 -15.10 10.94
CA VAL A 148 8.87 -16.39 10.46
C VAL A 148 9.84 -17.06 9.51
N PHE A 149 10.50 -16.28 8.64
CA PHE A 149 11.34 -16.83 7.57
C PHE A 149 12.51 -15.91 7.26
N SER A 150 13.70 -16.49 7.18
CA SER A 150 14.90 -15.81 6.70
C SER A 150 15.65 -16.71 5.74
N LEU A 151 16.01 -16.19 4.58
CA LEU A 151 16.78 -16.88 3.56
C LEU A 151 17.96 -16.02 3.12
N GLN A 152 19.16 -16.59 3.12
CA GLN A 152 20.37 -15.96 2.58
C GLN A 152 20.86 -16.72 1.38
N MET A 153 21.21 -16.00 0.32
CA MET A 153 21.73 -16.58 -0.91
C MET A 153 22.96 -15.80 -1.40
N HIS A 154 24.03 -16.51 -1.73
CA HIS A 154 25.17 -15.97 -2.43
C HIS A 154 24.88 -15.89 -3.92
N VAL A 155 25.23 -14.79 -4.54
CA VAL A 155 25.06 -14.55 -5.98
C VAL A 155 26.28 -13.83 -6.55
N VAL A 156 26.53 -14.05 -7.82
CA VAL A 156 27.78 -13.63 -8.48
C VAL A 156 27.72 -12.23 -9.10
N ASN A 157 26.55 -11.59 -9.14
CA ASN A 157 26.42 -10.25 -9.72
C ASN A 157 25.18 -9.50 -9.21
N GLN A 158 25.25 -8.19 -9.31
CA GLN A 158 24.20 -7.24 -8.86
C GLN A 158 22.84 -7.50 -9.52
N ARG A 159 22.82 -7.82 -10.82
CA ARG A 159 21.57 -8.08 -11.54
C ARG A 159 20.81 -9.28 -10.96
N GLN A 160 21.53 -10.32 -10.57
CA GLN A 160 20.96 -11.52 -9.94
C GLN A 160 20.44 -11.17 -8.54
N ALA A 161 21.20 -10.39 -7.76
CA ALA A 161 20.81 -9.94 -6.43
C ALA A 161 19.49 -9.12 -6.49
N GLU A 162 19.40 -8.15 -7.39
CA GLU A 162 18.20 -7.33 -7.58
C GLU A 162 16.99 -8.15 -8.06
N LEU A 163 17.22 -9.15 -8.90
CA LEU A 163 16.16 -10.07 -9.35
C LEU A 163 15.58 -10.87 -8.19
N LEU A 164 16.43 -11.44 -7.35
CA LEU A 164 16.02 -12.20 -6.16
C LEU A 164 15.25 -11.30 -5.18
N ALA A 165 15.80 -10.14 -4.86
CA ALA A 165 15.16 -9.19 -3.96
C ALA A 165 13.77 -8.73 -4.44
N ARG A 166 13.64 -8.45 -5.74
CA ARG A 166 12.37 -8.06 -6.35
C ARG A 166 11.35 -9.18 -6.35
N ASN A 167 11.76 -10.40 -6.73
CA ASN A 167 10.87 -11.56 -6.78
C ASN A 167 10.41 -11.97 -5.37
N PHE A 168 11.29 -11.87 -4.38
CA PHE A 168 10.92 -12.14 -3.00
C PHE A 168 9.88 -11.15 -2.48
N ARG A 169 10.06 -9.84 -2.68
CA ARG A 169 9.06 -8.84 -2.29
C ARG A 169 7.69 -9.08 -2.94
N ALA A 170 7.68 -9.57 -4.18
CA ALA A 170 6.45 -9.83 -4.92
C ALA A 170 5.74 -11.13 -4.50
N GLY A 171 6.44 -12.11 -3.93
CA GLY A 171 5.90 -13.44 -3.70
C GLY A 171 6.44 -14.14 -2.44
N ALA A 172 6.79 -13.41 -1.37
CA ALA A 172 7.41 -13.95 -0.17
C ALA A 172 6.61 -15.10 0.47
N GLU A 173 5.28 -14.92 0.60
CA GLU A 173 4.41 -15.96 1.16
C GLU A 173 4.43 -17.25 0.34
N HIS A 174 4.38 -17.13 -0.99
CA HIS A 174 4.45 -18.30 -1.88
C HIS A 174 5.81 -18.98 -1.79
N ILE A 175 6.90 -18.21 -1.78
CA ILE A 175 8.27 -18.74 -1.66
C ILE A 175 8.42 -19.48 -0.32
N TYR A 176 7.92 -18.90 0.78
CA TYR A 176 7.92 -19.57 2.08
C TYR A 176 7.19 -20.92 2.03
N GLN A 177 5.98 -20.96 1.45
CA GLN A 177 5.20 -22.21 1.34
C GLN A 177 5.92 -23.27 0.50
N VAL A 178 6.56 -22.88 -0.60
CA VAL A 178 7.33 -23.79 -1.45
C VAL A 178 8.53 -24.37 -0.68
N VAL A 179 9.28 -23.51 0.02
CA VAL A 179 10.44 -23.95 0.82
C VAL A 179 9.99 -24.86 1.96
N LEU A 180 8.94 -24.49 2.70
CA LEU A 180 8.38 -25.28 3.78
C LEU A 180 7.93 -26.65 3.26
N GLY A 181 7.21 -26.70 2.14
CA GLY A 181 6.76 -27.93 1.51
C GLY A 181 7.94 -28.83 1.13
N ALA A 182 8.95 -28.27 0.47
CA ALA A 182 10.15 -29.01 0.10
C ALA A 182 10.90 -29.55 1.33
N MET A 183 11.00 -28.81 2.42
CA MET A 183 11.71 -29.24 3.64
C MET A 183 10.93 -30.26 4.47
N THR A 184 9.63 -30.40 4.25
CA THR A 184 8.79 -31.41 4.92
C THR A 184 8.62 -32.71 4.12
N GLU A 185 9.13 -32.77 2.90
CA GLU A 185 9.20 -34.01 2.11
C GLU A 185 10.18 -35.03 2.73
N ASP A 186 9.83 -36.30 2.65
CA ASP A 186 10.73 -37.38 3.07
C ASP A 186 11.73 -37.72 1.93
N TYR A 187 12.99 -37.36 2.12
CA TYR A 187 14.07 -37.63 1.18
C TYR A 187 14.83 -38.92 1.52
N SER A 188 14.45 -39.69 2.56
CA SER A 188 15.15 -40.89 3.00
C SER A 188 15.00 -42.07 2.04
N GLU A 189 14.03 -42.02 1.11
CA GLU A 189 13.78 -43.09 0.13
C GLU A 189 14.31 -42.79 -1.28
N ARG A 190 15.21 -41.79 -1.48
CA ARG A 190 15.81 -41.45 -2.78
C ARG A 190 17.23 -41.97 -2.92
#